data_d6cf3a77132ddb9e04b6c55962b3a77f
#
_entry.id   d6cf3a77132ddb9e04b6c55962b3a77f
#
_cell.length_a   1.000
_cell.length_b   1.000
_cell.length_c   1.000
_cell.angle_alpha   90.00
_cell.angle_beta   90.00
_cell.angle_gamma   90.00
#
_symmetry.space_group_name_H-M   'P 1'
#
loop_
_entity.id
_entity.type
_entity.pdbx_description
1 polymer ?
#
loop_
_entity_poly.entity_id
_entity_poly.type
_entity_poly.pdbx_seq_one_letter_code
_entity_poly.pdbx_strand_id
1 'polypeptide(L)'
;QQLSQPLGSGATVLEVPGVFDDCMKVVEHLAEHYRVALLNSKNSWRILGQESYAYEVAQWFNWDLEGKVLFVPVGNAGNITAVMSGLLKMRRLGIISDLPRLFGVQSEHADPVWRYYSKPKAERVYNPVTVRPSVAQAAMIGNPVSFPRVKALVDAYEAAGGEFGVVQVTEQAIMDATILANRHG
;
A
#
# COMPACT_ATOMS: atom_id res chain seq x y z
N GLN A 1 15.07 -6.49 -17.29
CA GLN A 1 14.68 -5.09 -17.47
C GLN A 1 14.80 -4.28 -16.17
N GLN A 2 14.37 -4.80 -15.00
CA GLN A 2 14.48 -4.11 -13.71
C GLN A 2 15.91 -3.92 -13.20
N LEU A 3 16.86 -4.74 -13.62
CA LEU A 3 18.27 -4.66 -13.21
C LEU A 3 19.09 -3.65 -14.02
N SER A 4 18.70 -3.37 -15.26
CA SER A 4 19.48 -2.52 -16.15
C SER A 4 19.58 -1.07 -15.68
N GLN A 5 18.54 -0.54 -15.06
CA GLN A 5 18.54 0.84 -14.57
C GLN A 5 19.43 1.02 -13.31
N PRO A 6 19.34 0.20 -12.26
CA PRO A 6 20.28 0.29 -11.14
C PRO A 6 21.73 0.09 -11.55
N LEU A 7 22.00 -0.91 -12.39
CA LEU A 7 23.37 -1.18 -12.88
C LEU A 7 23.89 0.00 -13.71
N GLY A 8 23.06 0.55 -14.60
CA GLY A 8 23.41 1.73 -15.41
C GLY A 8 23.67 2.98 -14.57
N SER A 9 23.10 3.06 -13.36
CA SER A 9 23.36 4.13 -12.40
C SER A 9 24.59 3.90 -11.53
N GLY A 10 25.34 2.81 -11.75
CA GLY A 10 26.52 2.45 -10.97
C GLY A 10 26.20 1.85 -9.59
N ALA A 11 24.97 1.42 -9.34
CA ALA A 11 24.62 0.77 -8.09
C ALA A 11 25.18 -0.65 -8.00
N THR A 12 25.59 -1.07 -6.81
CA THR A 12 25.88 -2.47 -6.51
C THR A 12 24.57 -3.23 -6.36
N VAL A 13 24.39 -4.28 -7.16
CA VAL A 13 23.19 -5.11 -7.16
C VAL A 13 23.53 -6.47 -6.56
N LEU A 14 22.77 -6.87 -5.53
CA LEU A 14 22.84 -8.17 -4.91
C LEU A 14 21.62 -8.99 -5.38
N GLU A 15 21.87 -10.08 -6.07
CA GLU A 15 20.84 -11.03 -6.45
C GLU A 15 20.70 -12.11 -5.38
N VAL A 16 19.51 -12.24 -4.83
CA VAL A 16 19.18 -13.21 -3.78
C VAL A 16 18.32 -14.31 -4.40
N PRO A 17 18.76 -15.59 -4.39
CA PRO A 17 17.96 -16.71 -4.87
C PRO A 17 16.84 -16.99 -3.86
N GLY A 18 15.63 -16.47 -4.13
CA GLY A 18 14.50 -16.61 -3.22
C GLY A 18 13.34 -15.69 -3.59
N VAL A 19 12.47 -15.45 -2.61
CA VAL A 19 11.31 -14.56 -2.71
C VAL A 19 11.59 -13.24 -2.01
N PHE A 20 10.65 -12.29 -2.13
CA PHE A 20 10.77 -10.96 -1.52
C PHE A 20 11.13 -11.01 -0.02
N ASP A 21 10.55 -11.94 0.74
CA ASP A 21 10.82 -12.06 2.18
C ASP A 21 12.27 -12.47 2.48
N ASP A 22 12.92 -13.20 1.59
CA ASP A 22 14.34 -13.56 1.73
C ASP A 22 15.23 -12.35 1.46
N CYS A 23 14.90 -11.53 0.45
CA CYS A 23 15.57 -10.26 0.24
C CYS A 23 15.40 -9.33 1.45
N MET A 24 14.22 -9.32 2.08
CA MET A 24 13.97 -8.51 3.28
C MET A 24 14.88 -8.88 4.44
N LYS A 25 15.07 -10.17 4.70
CA LYS A 25 16.01 -10.65 5.75
C LYS A 25 17.44 -10.17 5.51
N VAL A 26 17.90 -10.25 4.25
CA VAL A 26 19.24 -9.79 3.88
C VAL A 26 19.41 -8.29 4.10
N VAL A 27 18.47 -7.47 3.60
CA VAL A 27 18.56 -6.00 3.74
C VAL A 27 18.42 -5.55 5.21
N GLU A 28 17.62 -6.23 6.01
CA GLU A 28 17.50 -5.95 7.45
C GLU A 28 18.81 -6.25 8.16
N HIS A 29 19.40 -7.42 7.90
CA HIS A 29 20.71 -7.76 8.44
C HIS A 29 21.80 -6.74 8.05
N LEU A 30 21.80 -6.31 6.79
CA LEU A 30 22.74 -5.28 6.32
C LEU A 30 22.52 -3.93 7.02
N ALA A 31 21.27 -3.53 7.23
CA ALA A 31 20.96 -2.27 7.89
C ALA A 31 21.28 -2.28 9.39
N GLU A 32 21.19 -3.44 10.05
CA GLU A 32 21.51 -3.60 11.47
C GLU A 32 23.01 -3.65 11.75
N HIS A 33 23.79 -4.26 10.86
CA HIS A 33 25.21 -4.56 11.13
C HIS A 33 26.18 -3.67 10.36
N TYR A 34 25.70 -2.93 9.35
CA TYR A 34 26.53 -2.09 8.48
C TYR A 34 25.92 -0.69 8.34
N ARG A 35 26.70 0.26 7.84
CA ARG A 35 26.24 1.63 7.56
C ARG A 35 25.40 1.68 6.27
N VAL A 36 24.31 0.93 6.25
CA VAL A 36 23.38 0.86 5.12
C VAL A 36 22.02 1.37 5.56
N ALA A 37 21.51 2.39 4.89
CA ALA A 37 20.17 2.90 5.18
C ALA A 37 19.10 2.03 4.51
N LEU A 38 18.13 1.58 5.29
CA LEU A 38 16.99 0.81 4.79
C LEU A 38 15.97 1.76 4.14
N LEU A 39 15.92 1.82 2.81
CA LEU A 39 15.03 2.69 2.04
C LEU A 39 13.86 1.91 1.39
N ASN A 40 13.28 0.99 2.12
CA ASN A 40 12.19 0.14 1.65
C ASN A 40 10.85 0.44 2.33
N SER A 41 9.86 -0.46 2.17
CA SER A 41 8.50 -0.31 2.70
C SER A 41 8.40 -0.28 4.24
N LYS A 42 9.44 -0.66 4.97
CA LYS A 42 9.53 -0.53 6.44
C LYS A 42 9.88 0.87 6.90
N ASN A 43 10.55 1.66 6.05
CA ASN A 43 11.06 2.96 6.41
C ASN A 43 9.93 3.97 6.64
N SER A 44 9.84 4.51 7.85
CA SER A 44 8.81 5.49 8.24
C SER A 44 8.95 6.82 7.48
N TRP A 45 10.17 7.24 7.13
CA TRP A 45 10.41 8.44 6.34
C TRP A 45 9.86 8.31 4.92
N ARG A 46 9.93 7.10 4.34
CA ARG A 46 9.32 6.83 3.04
C ARG A 46 7.80 6.98 3.11
N ILE A 47 7.17 6.45 4.16
CA ILE A 47 5.71 6.59 4.36
C ILE A 47 5.35 8.06 4.54
N LEU A 48 6.12 8.80 5.34
CA LEU A 48 5.92 10.23 5.55
C LEU A 48 6.02 11.02 4.22
N GLY A 49 7.03 10.73 3.41
CA GLY A 49 7.18 11.36 2.09
C GLY A 49 6.03 11.05 1.13
N GLN A 50 5.49 9.84 1.17
CA GLN A 50 4.35 9.42 0.33
C GLN A 50 3.01 10.06 0.74
N GLU A 51 2.91 10.70 1.89
CA GLU A 51 1.71 11.46 2.28
C GLU A 51 1.37 12.58 1.29
N SER A 52 2.36 13.07 0.53
CA SER A 52 2.18 14.09 -0.50
C SER A 52 1.12 13.69 -1.54
N TYR A 53 0.96 12.40 -1.82
CA TYR A 53 -0.10 11.90 -2.69
C TYR A 53 -1.49 12.36 -2.22
N ALA A 54 -1.78 12.25 -0.93
CA ALA A 54 -3.07 12.69 -0.39
C ALA A 54 -3.25 14.22 -0.52
N TYR A 55 -2.17 14.98 -0.36
CA TYR A 55 -2.20 16.43 -0.49
C TYR A 55 -2.44 16.85 -1.94
N GLU A 56 -1.77 16.21 -2.89
CA GLU A 56 -1.95 16.48 -4.32
C GLU A 56 -3.36 16.12 -4.80
N VAL A 57 -3.91 14.99 -4.33
CA VAL A 57 -5.30 14.61 -4.63
C VAL A 57 -6.27 15.65 -4.05
N ALA A 58 -6.10 16.06 -2.80
CA ALA A 58 -6.96 17.09 -2.20
C ALA A 58 -6.85 18.42 -2.93
N GLN A 59 -5.65 18.84 -3.30
CA GLN A 59 -5.40 20.05 -4.09
C GLN A 59 -6.09 19.99 -5.46
N TRP A 60 -6.04 18.84 -6.13
CA TRP A 60 -6.71 18.63 -7.43
C TRP A 60 -8.22 18.84 -7.33
N PHE A 61 -8.83 18.47 -6.22
CA PHE A 61 -10.24 18.68 -5.93
C PHE A 61 -10.53 19.98 -5.18
N ASN A 62 -9.64 20.96 -5.20
CA ASN A 62 -9.78 22.24 -4.48
C ASN A 62 -10.07 22.04 -2.97
N TRP A 63 -9.45 21.03 -2.36
CA TRP A 63 -9.59 20.66 -0.94
C TRP A 63 -11.00 20.18 -0.54
N ASP A 64 -11.87 19.93 -1.52
CA ASP A 64 -13.19 19.35 -1.33
C ASP A 64 -13.18 17.87 -1.67
N LEU A 65 -13.22 17.02 -0.64
CA LEU A 65 -13.21 15.56 -0.76
C LEU A 65 -14.57 14.93 -0.42
N GLU A 66 -15.62 15.74 -0.24
CA GLU A 66 -16.98 15.24 -0.01
C GLU A 66 -17.41 14.30 -1.14
N GLY A 67 -17.95 13.14 -0.79
CA GLY A 67 -18.43 12.12 -1.73
C GLY A 67 -17.37 11.47 -2.62
N LYS A 68 -16.08 11.84 -2.51
CA LYS A 68 -15.01 11.23 -3.30
C LYS A 68 -14.69 9.82 -2.80
N VAL A 69 -14.19 8.99 -3.70
CA VAL A 69 -13.76 7.62 -3.43
C VAL A 69 -12.34 7.45 -3.94
N LEU A 70 -11.45 6.99 -3.09
CA LEU A 70 -10.07 6.68 -3.46
C LEU A 70 -9.86 5.15 -3.43
N PHE A 71 -9.29 4.62 -4.51
CA PHE A 71 -8.83 3.24 -4.59
C PHE A 71 -7.32 3.19 -4.60
N VAL A 72 -6.74 2.41 -3.71
CA VAL A 72 -5.27 2.30 -3.54
C VAL A 72 -4.87 0.83 -3.59
N PRO A 73 -3.98 0.42 -4.50
CA PRO A 73 -3.47 -0.95 -4.50
C PRO A 73 -2.68 -1.25 -3.24
N VAL A 74 -2.88 -2.44 -2.69
CA VAL A 74 -2.27 -2.86 -1.42
C VAL A 74 -1.36 -4.08 -1.62
N GLY A 75 -0.05 -3.83 -1.66
CA GLY A 75 0.99 -4.85 -1.49
C GLY A 75 1.49 -4.82 -0.04
N ASN A 76 2.64 -4.19 0.22
CA ASN A 76 3.17 -3.99 1.59
C ASN A 76 2.38 -2.99 2.45
N ALA A 77 1.32 -2.42 1.92
CA ALA A 77 0.41 -1.48 2.59
C ALA A 77 1.05 -0.13 3.00
N GLY A 78 2.27 0.18 2.56
CA GLY A 78 2.93 1.46 2.85
C GLY A 78 2.22 2.65 2.22
N ASN A 79 1.80 2.53 0.96
CA ASN A 79 1.13 3.61 0.23
C ASN A 79 -0.23 3.97 0.86
N ILE A 80 -1.10 2.99 1.10
CA ILE A 80 -2.40 3.25 1.74
C ILE A 80 -2.26 3.80 3.17
N THR A 81 -1.20 3.39 3.90
CA THR A 81 -0.82 3.97 5.19
C THR A 81 -0.53 5.46 5.04
N ALA A 82 0.28 5.83 4.05
CA ALA A 82 0.65 7.22 3.78
C ALA A 82 -0.57 8.07 3.37
N VAL A 83 -1.39 7.56 2.46
CA VAL A 83 -2.62 8.25 2.02
C VAL A 83 -3.54 8.51 3.20
N MET A 84 -3.81 7.51 4.02
CA MET A 84 -4.67 7.64 5.20
C MET A 84 -4.10 8.62 6.22
N SER A 85 -2.79 8.55 6.48
CA SER A 85 -2.09 9.47 7.38
C SER A 85 -2.17 10.92 6.90
N GLY A 86 -1.94 11.16 5.61
CA GLY A 86 -2.04 12.49 4.99
C GLY A 86 -3.46 13.08 5.08
N LEU A 87 -4.48 12.26 4.78
CA LEU A 87 -5.89 12.66 4.89
C LEU A 87 -6.26 13.01 6.33
N LEU A 88 -5.88 12.20 7.31
CA LEU A 88 -6.11 12.47 8.73
C LEU A 88 -5.41 13.75 9.20
N LYS A 89 -4.17 14.01 8.73
CA LYS A 89 -3.47 15.26 9.04
C LYS A 89 -4.22 16.47 8.51
N MET A 90 -4.64 16.45 7.24
CA MET A 90 -5.41 17.56 6.63
C MET A 90 -6.73 17.78 7.36
N ARG A 91 -7.44 16.71 7.71
CA ARG A 91 -8.69 16.79 8.48
C ARG A 91 -8.48 17.42 9.85
N ARG A 92 -7.44 16.98 10.57
CA ARG A 92 -7.08 17.53 11.89
C ARG A 92 -6.66 19.00 11.85
N LEU A 93 -6.00 19.42 10.77
CA LEU A 93 -5.59 20.80 10.56
C LEU A 93 -6.69 21.70 9.99
N GLY A 94 -7.88 21.15 9.71
CA GLY A 94 -9.00 21.90 9.13
C GLY A 94 -8.79 22.30 7.66
N ILE A 95 -7.86 21.66 6.96
CA ILE A 95 -7.60 21.91 5.52
C ILE A 95 -8.69 21.29 4.67
N ILE A 96 -9.19 20.11 5.07
CA ILE A 96 -10.36 19.45 4.48
C ILE A 96 -11.44 19.26 5.53
N SER A 97 -12.72 19.40 5.13
CA SER A 97 -13.87 19.21 6.01
C SER A 97 -14.31 17.76 6.10
N ASP A 98 -14.10 16.99 5.01
CA ASP A 98 -14.61 15.65 4.88
C ASP A 98 -13.50 14.68 4.44
N LEU A 99 -13.56 13.47 4.97
CA LEU A 99 -12.69 12.39 4.54
C LEU A 99 -13.36 11.64 3.37
N PRO A 100 -12.62 11.34 2.28
CA PRO A 100 -13.15 10.52 1.20
C PRO A 100 -13.35 9.07 1.67
N ARG A 101 -14.18 8.31 0.97
CA ARG A 101 -14.18 6.85 1.14
C ARG A 101 -12.86 6.28 0.61
N LEU A 102 -12.19 5.44 1.39
CA LEU A 102 -10.89 4.88 1.04
C LEU A 102 -10.96 3.36 0.94
N PHE A 103 -10.63 2.83 -0.23
CA PHE A 103 -10.62 1.40 -0.48
C PHE A 103 -9.24 0.89 -0.86
N GLY A 104 -8.75 -0.11 -0.10
CA GLY A 104 -7.62 -0.92 -0.51
C GLY A 104 -8.03 -1.95 -1.57
N VAL A 105 -7.15 -2.20 -2.54
CA VAL A 105 -7.39 -3.20 -3.60
C VAL A 105 -6.32 -4.27 -3.53
N GLN A 106 -6.72 -5.54 -3.45
CA GLN A 106 -5.81 -6.69 -3.49
C GLN A 106 -6.24 -7.71 -4.54
N SER A 107 -5.24 -8.39 -5.16
CA SER A 107 -5.49 -9.58 -5.97
C SER A 107 -5.97 -10.74 -5.09
N GLU A 108 -6.89 -11.55 -5.59
CA GLU A 108 -7.33 -12.79 -4.95
C GLU A 108 -6.19 -13.80 -4.69
N HIS A 109 -5.04 -13.59 -5.30
CA HIS A 109 -3.84 -14.41 -5.13
C HIS A 109 -2.92 -13.92 -3.99
N ALA A 110 -3.17 -12.71 -3.43
CA ALA A 110 -2.39 -12.12 -2.35
C ALA A 110 -3.28 -11.14 -1.55
N ASP A 111 -4.24 -11.64 -0.79
CA ASP A 111 -5.37 -10.91 -0.22
C ASP A 111 -5.47 -10.89 1.33
N PRO A 112 -4.38 -10.89 2.11
CA PRO A 112 -4.46 -11.02 3.57
C PRO A 112 -5.24 -9.88 4.24
N VAL A 113 -5.15 -8.67 3.69
CA VAL A 113 -5.84 -7.49 4.25
C VAL A 113 -7.33 -7.54 3.95
N TRP A 114 -7.71 -7.98 2.74
CA TRP A 114 -9.10 -8.20 2.41
C TRP A 114 -9.73 -9.26 3.31
N ARG A 115 -9.07 -10.39 3.54
CA ARG A 115 -9.56 -11.47 4.43
C ARG A 115 -9.78 -10.98 5.86
N TYR A 116 -9.00 -10.02 6.30
CA TYR A 116 -9.16 -9.41 7.61
C TYR A 116 -10.38 -8.47 7.64
N TYR A 117 -10.48 -7.54 6.67
CA TYR A 117 -11.53 -6.52 6.69
C TYR A 117 -12.88 -6.99 6.14
N SER A 118 -12.96 -8.10 5.40
CA SER A 118 -14.22 -8.72 4.97
C SER A 118 -15.02 -9.35 6.11
N LYS A 119 -14.41 -9.53 7.29
CA LYS A 119 -15.07 -10.09 8.47
C LYS A 119 -15.62 -8.99 9.37
N PRO A 120 -16.72 -9.30 10.13
CA PRO A 120 -17.17 -8.43 11.21
C PRO A 120 -16.05 -8.10 12.19
N LYS A 121 -16.02 -6.89 12.74
CA LYS A 121 -14.90 -6.38 13.58
C LYS A 121 -14.53 -7.32 14.73
N ALA A 122 -15.53 -7.96 15.35
CA ALA A 122 -15.33 -8.92 16.46
C ALA A 122 -14.66 -10.24 16.05
N GLU A 123 -14.72 -10.60 14.75
CA GLU A 123 -14.20 -11.86 14.21
C GLU A 123 -12.87 -11.69 13.47
N ARG A 124 -12.35 -10.46 13.44
CA ARG A 124 -11.14 -10.14 12.69
C ARG A 124 -9.89 -10.72 13.34
N VAL A 125 -9.36 -11.77 12.73
CA VAL A 125 -8.05 -12.34 13.07
C VAL A 125 -7.16 -12.22 11.86
N TYR A 126 -6.01 -11.57 12.00
CA TYR A 126 -5.05 -11.43 10.92
C TYR A 126 -4.21 -12.70 10.79
N ASN A 127 -4.19 -13.23 9.59
CA ASN A 127 -3.31 -14.34 9.21
C ASN A 127 -2.63 -14.01 7.88
N PRO A 128 -1.31 -14.15 7.77
CA PRO A 128 -0.61 -14.12 6.50
C PRO A 128 -1.16 -15.18 5.55
N VAL A 129 -1.04 -14.95 4.24
CA VAL A 129 -1.43 -15.91 3.21
C VAL A 129 -0.22 -16.38 2.41
N THR A 130 -0.28 -17.62 1.93
CA THR A 130 0.64 -18.09 0.90
C THR A 130 0.19 -17.49 -0.43
N VAL A 131 1.07 -16.70 -1.05
CA VAL A 131 0.79 -16.07 -2.34
C VAL A 131 0.76 -17.09 -3.47
N ARG A 132 -0.10 -16.84 -4.46
CA ARG A 132 -0.13 -17.55 -5.74
C ARG A 132 0.39 -16.64 -6.84
N PRO A 133 0.91 -17.18 -7.96
CA PRO A 133 1.31 -16.35 -9.11
C PRO A 133 0.19 -15.40 -9.53
N SER A 134 0.53 -14.13 -9.74
CA SER A 134 -0.40 -13.07 -10.11
C SER A 134 0.17 -12.21 -11.22
N VAL A 135 -0.67 -11.67 -12.09
CA VAL A 135 -0.28 -10.65 -13.07
C VAL A 135 0.15 -9.34 -12.37
N ALA A 136 -0.37 -9.09 -11.17
CA ALA A 136 0.04 -7.96 -10.33
C ALA A 136 1.30 -8.29 -9.50
N GLN A 137 2.41 -8.64 -10.17
CA GLN A 137 3.64 -9.15 -9.56
C GLN A 137 4.15 -8.30 -8.39
N ALA A 138 4.11 -6.97 -8.51
CA ALA A 138 4.58 -6.06 -7.45
C ALA A 138 3.71 -6.05 -6.19
N ALA A 139 2.48 -6.55 -6.28
CA ALA A 139 1.52 -6.64 -5.17
C ALA A 139 1.41 -8.05 -4.58
N MET A 140 2.24 -8.99 -5.00
CA MET A 140 2.28 -10.38 -4.51
C MET A 140 2.91 -10.46 -3.11
N ILE A 141 2.23 -9.89 -2.12
CA ILE A 141 2.71 -9.83 -0.73
C ILE A 141 1.71 -10.56 0.18
N GLY A 142 2.18 -11.66 0.76
CA GLY A 142 1.36 -12.49 1.65
C GLY A 142 1.33 -12.01 3.10
N ASN A 143 2.30 -11.18 3.50
CA ASN A 143 2.41 -10.62 4.84
C ASN A 143 2.84 -9.14 4.79
N PRO A 144 1.91 -8.20 4.51
CA PRO A 144 2.20 -6.78 4.42
C PRO A 144 2.86 -6.19 5.67
N VAL A 145 4.06 -5.66 5.52
CA VAL A 145 4.88 -5.12 6.64
C VAL A 145 4.18 -3.95 7.36
N SER A 146 3.38 -3.17 6.64
CA SER A 146 2.67 -2.01 7.20
C SER A 146 1.26 -2.34 7.69
N PHE A 147 0.83 -3.59 7.69
CA PHE A 147 -0.52 -3.95 8.16
C PHE A 147 -0.84 -3.46 9.59
N PRO A 148 0.06 -3.56 10.59
CA PRO A 148 -0.20 -3.00 11.92
C PRO A 148 -0.48 -1.49 11.90
N ARG A 149 0.20 -0.74 11.00
CA ARG A 149 -0.02 0.70 10.82
C ARG A 149 -1.39 0.98 10.18
N VAL A 150 -1.76 0.20 9.16
CA VAL A 150 -3.10 0.31 8.54
C VAL A 150 -4.18 0.10 9.59
N LYS A 151 -4.07 -0.96 10.41
CA LYS A 151 -5.06 -1.24 11.45
C LYS A 151 -5.22 -0.07 12.43
N ALA A 152 -4.12 0.49 12.91
CA ALA A 152 -4.15 1.63 13.84
C ALA A 152 -4.76 2.89 13.20
N LEU A 153 -4.47 3.14 11.92
CA LEU A 153 -5.01 4.29 11.20
C LEU A 153 -6.47 4.12 10.81
N VAL A 154 -6.92 2.91 10.50
CA VAL A 154 -8.34 2.65 10.17
C VAL A 154 -9.24 3.01 11.33
N ASP A 155 -8.89 2.62 12.56
CA ASP A 155 -9.68 3.00 13.75
C ASP A 155 -9.76 4.53 13.90
N ALA A 156 -8.66 5.24 13.65
CA ALA A 156 -8.64 6.71 13.68
C ALA A 156 -9.43 7.34 12.52
N TYR A 157 -9.37 6.73 11.34
CA TYR A 157 -10.07 7.20 10.14
C TYR A 157 -11.59 7.10 10.30
N GLU A 158 -12.06 5.94 10.77
CA GLU A 158 -13.48 5.70 11.08
C GLU A 158 -13.97 6.63 12.20
N ALA A 159 -13.17 6.83 13.27
CA ALA A 159 -13.49 7.75 14.35
C ALA A 159 -13.58 9.24 13.90
N ALA A 160 -12.86 9.60 12.84
CA ALA A 160 -12.91 10.92 12.22
C ALA A 160 -14.05 11.09 11.17
N GLY A 161 -14.91 10.07 10.99
CA GLY A 161 -16.04 10.06 10.07
C GLY A 161 -15.69 9.52 8.68
N GLY A 162 -14.50 8.95 8.47
CA GLY A 162 -14.12 8.32 7.22
C GLY A 162 -14.67 6.89 7.09
N GLU A 163 -14.80 6.42 5.86
CA GLU A 163 -15.17 5.05 5.53
C GLU A 163 -13.95 4.33 4.93
N PHE A 164 -13.61 3.16 5.49
CA PHE A 164 -12.53 2.33 4.98
C PHE A 164 -13.03 0.93 4.62
N GLY A 165 -12.58 0.44 3.46
CA GLY A 165 -12.85 -0.92 3.02
C GLY A 165 -11.69 -1.52 2.25
N VAL A 166 -11.78 -2.81 1.96
CA VAL A 166 -10.83 -3.51 1.08
C VAL A 166 -11.62 -4.34 0.09
N VAL A 167 -11.26 -4.25 -1.17
CA VAL A 167 -11.86 -5.04 -2.25
C VAL A 167 -10.84 -6.04 -2.78
N GLN A 168 -11.33 -7.22 -3.09
CA GLN A 168 -10.58 -8.27 -3.76
C GLN A 168 -10.93 -8.25 -5.25
N VAL A 169 -9.92 -8.38 -6.10
CA VAL A 169 -10.08 -8.44 -7.55
C VAL A 169 -9.52 -9.76 -8.09
N THR A 170 -10.21 -10.34 -9.07
CA THR A 170 -9.74 -11.55 -9.74
C THR A 170 -8.62 -11.26 -10.71
N GLU A 171 -7.80 -12.26 -11.02
CA GLU A 171 -6.74 -12.12 -12.03
C GLU A 171 -7.31 -11.72 -13.40
N GLN A 172 -8.49 -12.27 -13.78
CA GLN A 172 -9.13 -11.89 -15.03
C GLN A 172 -9.53 -10.40 -15.03
N ALA A 173 -10.11 -9.90 -13.94
CA ALA A 173 -10.48 -8.48 -13.84
C ALA A 173 -9.26 -7.55 -13.92
N ILE A 174 -8.11 -7.95 -13.36
CA ILE A 174 -6.86 -7.19 -13.48
C ILE A 174 -6.40 -7.16 -14.95
N MET A 175 -6.46 -8.29 -15.66
CA MET A 175 -6.09 -8.37 -17.08
C MET A 175 -7.01 -7.50 -17.93
N ASP A 176 -8.32 -7.61 -17.73
CA ASP A 176 -9.31 -6.85 -18.48
C ASP A 176 -9.14 -5.34 -18.27
N ALA A 177 -8.93 -4.91 -17.03
CA ALA A 177 -8.65 -3.51 -16.68
C ALA A 177 -7.34 -3.02 -17.31
N THR A 178 -6.29 -3.87 -17.34
CA THR A 178 -5.01 -3.54 -17.97
C THR A 178 -5.18 -3.33 -19.48
N ILE A 179 -5.93 -4.21 -20.15
CA ILE A 179 -6.23 -4.08 -21.58
C ILE A 179 -7.05 -2.82 -21.85
N LEU A 180 -8.05 -2.55 -21.00
CA LEU A 180 -8.88 -1.37 -21.12
C LEU A 180 -8.06 -0.07 -20.95
N ALA A 181 -7.21 -0.01 -19.93
CA ALA A 181 -6.34 1.14 -19.70
C ALA A 181 -5.40 1.38 -20.88
N ASN A 182 -4.78 0.32 -21.43
CA ASN A 182 -3.89 0.44 -22.59
C ASN A 182 -4.61 0.91 -23.89
N ARG A 183 -5.91 0.69 -24.00
CA ARG A 183 -6.71 1.16 -25.14
C ARG A 183 -7.08 2.64 -25.07
N HIS A 184 -7.10 3.19 -23.87
CA HIS A 184 -7.55 4.57 -23.65
C HIS A 184 -6.41 5.53 -23.27
N GLY A 185 -5.19 5.07 -23.18
CA GLY A 185 -3.97 5.84 -22.86
C GLY A 185 -3.68 5.85 -21.39
#